data_eb71b2d34daa931112f30df2d4043ce8
#
_entry.id   eb71b2d34daa931112f30df2d4043ce8
#
_cell.length_a   1.000
_cell.length_b   1.000
_cell.length_c   1.000
_cell.angle_alpha   90.00
_cell.angle_beta   90.00
_cell.angle_gamma   90.00
#
_symmetry.space_group_name_H-M   'P 1'
#
loop_
_entity.id
_entity.type
_entity.pdbx_description
1 polymer ?
#
loop_
_entity_poly.entity_id
_entity_poly.type
_entity_poly.pdbx_seq_one_letter_code
_entity_poly.pdbx_strand_id
1 'polypeptide(L)'
;DDVTFTSEGATSSALDHVSFTVPAGATVALVGPSGSGKSTCASLVPRFWDADSGSVRVGGIDVRELDPHALMEQVAFVFQTNRLFRASLADNVRSARPDATNDEVMAALHAAQCDDIVAKLPQGIHTMLGTGGAYLSGGEVQRVALARAILKDAPIVVLDEATAFADPENEALIQRGFTALAQGRTVLMIAHRLSTVVGADKIVVLDRGHVSEEGAHAELVAAGGLYARMWAEYEQAAAWKVANTQASAAASDTATQKGGEA
;
A
#
# COMPACT_ATOMS: atom_id res chain seq x y z
N ASP A 1 -10.18 15.78 -11.30
CA ASP A 1 -11.21 16.79 -11.49
C ASP A 1 -12.41 16.19 -12.23
N ASP A 2 -13.54 16.05 -11.54
CA ASP A 2 -14.84 15.64 -12.08
C ASP A 2 -14.81 14.29 -12.82
N VAL A 3 -14.07 13.33 -12.28
CA VAL A 3 -13.76 12.06 -12.94
C VAL A 3 -14.94 11.09 -12.83
N THR A 4 -15.41 10.60 -13.97
CA THR A 4 -16.32 9.45 -14.08
C THR A 4 -15.61 8.32 -14.80
N PHE A 5 -15.77 7.09 -14.30
CA PHE A 5 -15.20 5.89 -14.90
C PHE A 5 -16.11 4.68 -14.69
N THR A 6 -16.34 3.94 -15.78
CA THR A 6 -17.09 2.68 -15.79
C THR A 6 -16.20 1.56 -16.31
N SER A 7 -16.03 0.51 -15.54
CA SER A 7 -15.24 -0.66 -15.99
C SER A 7 -15.94 -1.35 -17.17
N GLU A 8 -15.17 -1.90 -18.09
CA GLU A 8 -15.70 -2.64 -19.24
C GLU A 8 -16.64 -3.77 -18.79
N GLY A 9 -17.84 -3.79 -19.35
CA GLY A 9 -18.90 -4.76 -19.00
C GLY A 9 -19.67 -4.45 -17.71
N ALA A 10 -19.36 -3.37 -16.99
CA ALA A 10 -20.12 -2.96 -15.82
C ALA A 10 -21.37 -2.16 -16.22
N THR A 11 -22.45 -2.27 -15.41
CA THR A 11 -23.71 -1.54 -15.59
C THR A 11 -23.79 -0.25 -14.78
N SER A 12 -22.80 0.00 -13.90
CA SER A 12 -22.71 1.20 -13.07
C SER A 12 -21.29 1.72 -13.04
N SER A 13 -21.13 3.03 -12.90
CA SER A 13 -19.84 3.68 -12.78
C SER A 13 -19.14 3.26 -11.49
N ALA A 14 -17.84 2.97 -11.59
CA ALA A 14 -16.98 2.72 -10.43
C ALA A 14 -16.57 4.03 -9.74
N LEU A 15 -16.49 5.12 -10.52
CA LEU A 15 -16.29 6.50 -10.07
C LEU A 15 -17.32 7.38 -10.73
N ASP A 16 -17.89 8.33 -9.98
CA ASP A 16 -18.93 9.22 -10.45
C ASP A 16 -18.69 10.63 -9.89
N HIS A 17 -18.29 11.56 -10.77
CA HIS A 17 -17.96 12.95 -10.44
C HIS A 17 -16.94 13.10 -9.31
N VAL A 18 -15.87 12.27 -9.28
CA VAL A 18 -14.84 12.30 -8.26
C VAL A 18 -13.87 13.44 -8.49
N SER A 19 -13.71 14.30 -7.48
CA SER A 19 -12.73 15.39 -7.48
C SER A 19 -12.00 15.46 -6.14
N PHE A 20 -10.67 15.45 -6.17
CA PHE A 20 -9.82 15.77 -5.02
C PHE A 20 -8.39 16.09 -5.48
N THR A 21 -7.58 16.64 -4.59
CA THR A 21 -6.20 17.01 -4.89
C THR A 21 -5.24 16.34 -3.91
N VAL A 22 -4.12 15.85 -4.44
CA VAL A 22 -2.94 15.39 -3.69
C VAL A 22 -1.86 16.46 -3.81
N PRO A 23 -1.59 17.27 -2.77
CA PRO A 23 -0.55 18.27 -2.82
C PRO A 23 0.85 17.65 -2.98
N ALA A 24 1.76 18.35 -3.66
CA ALA A 24 3.14 17.89 -3.80
C ALA A 24 3.80 17.69 -2.43
N GLY A 25 4.45 16.56 -2.24
CA GLY A 25 5.11 16.17 -0.99
C GLY A 25 4.16 15.72 0.13
N ALA A 26 2.85 15.72 -0.10
CA ALA A 26 1.88 15.26 0.90
C ALA A 26 1.54 13.76 0.73
N THR A 27 1.12 13.16 1.84
CA THR A 27 0.53 11.82 1.88
C THR A 27 -0.98 11.94 1.98
N VAL A 28 -1.70 11.47 0.96
CA VAL A 28 -3.17 11.42 0.93
C VAL A 28 -3.63 9.97 0.96
N ALA A 29 -4.53 9.65 1.88
CA ALA A 29 -5.07 8.31 2.04
C ALA A 29 -6.49 8.23 1.46
N LEU A 30 -6.73 7.24 0.59
CA LEU A 30 -8.07 6.84 0.14
C LEU A 30 -8.62 5.77 1.07
N VAL A 31 -9.75 6.05 1.70
CA VAL A 31 -10.46 5.11 2.57
C VAL A 31 -11.92 4.95 2.12
N GLY A 32 -12.60 3.95 2.62
CA GLY A 32 -14.00 3.70 2.32
C GLY A 32 -14.34 2.21 2.25
N PRO A 33 -15.61 1.84 2.15
CA PRO A 33 -16.06 0.46 2.05
C PRO A 33 -15.44 -0.29 0.86
N SER A 34 -15.47 -1.62 0.89
CA SER A 34 -15.06 -2.42 -0.26
C SER A 34 -15.96 -2.09 -1.47
N GLY A 35 -15.36 -1.99 -2.65
CA GLY A 35 -16.08 -1.60 -3.88
C GLY A 35 -16.39 -0.10 -4.01
N SER A 36 -15.90 0.78 -3.14
CA SER A 36 -16.15 2.23 -3.23
C SER A 36 -15.38 2.96 -4.34
N GLY A 37 -14.53 2.27 -5.12
CA GLY A 37 -13.78 2.85 -6.24
C GLY A 37 -12.32 3.22 -5.95
N LYS A 38 -11.78 2.95 -4.75
CA LYS A 38 -10.41 3.36 -4.36
C LYS A 38 -9.32 2.87 -5.30
N SER A 39 -9.26 1.57 -5.58
CA SER A 39 -8.23 0.98 -6.46
C SER A 39 -8.41 1.45 -7.91
N THR A 40 -9.66 1.64 -8.36
CA THR A 40 -9.96 2.24 -9.65
C THR A 40 -9.41 3.66 -9.74
N CYS A 41 -9.70 4.50 -8.73
CA CYS A 41 -9.22 5.87 -8.66
C CYS A 41 -7.67 5.94 -8.71
N ALA A 42 -6.99 5.10 -7.92
CA ALA A 42 -5.54 5.04 -7.91
C ALA A 42 -4.95 4.56 -9.26
N SER A 43 -5.64 3.66 -9.97
CA SER A 43 -5.21 3.10 -11.27
C SER A 43 -5.26 4.12 -12.42
N LEU A 44 -6.05 5.19 -12.27
CA LEU A 44 -6.12 6.27 -13.25
C LEU A 44 -4.89 7.19 -13.20
N VAL A 45 -4.16 7.26 -12.06
CA VAL A 45 -2.98 8.13 -11.92
C VAL A 45 -1.85 7.71 -12.86
N PRO A 46 -1.44 6.42 -12.93
CA PRO A 46 -0.47 5.95 -13.91
C PRO A 46 -1.08 5.71 -15.31
N ARG A 47 -2.35 6.07 -15.51
CA ARG A 47 -3.08 5.87 -16.75
C ARG A 47 -3.16 4.39 -17.17
N PHE A 48 -3.42 3.48 -16.22
CA PHE A 48 -3.76 2.09 -16.58
C PHE A 48 -5.10 2.00 -17.31
N TRP A 49 -5.96 3.00 -17.09
CA TRP A 49 -7.25 3.24 -17.75
C TRP A 49 -7.42 4.72 -18.02
N ASP A 50 -8.15 5.07 -19.05
CA ASP A 50 -8.58 6.44 -19.31
C ASP A 50 -9.95 6.69 -18.64
N ALA A 51 -10.16 7.86 -18.06
CA ALA A 51 -11.45 8.27 -17.52
C ALA A 51 -12.47 8.50 -18.65
N ASP A 52 -13.74 8.11 -18.43
CA ASP A 52 -14.84 8.34 -19.39
C ASP A 52 -15.11 9.85 -19.54
N SER A 53 -15.05 10.59 -18.42
CA SER A 53 -15.16 12.05 -18.39
C SER A 53 -14.32 12.65 -17.28
N GLY A 54 -14.14 13.96 -17.30
CA GLY A 54 -13.28 14.69 -16.38
C GLY A 54 -11.80 14.60 -16.75
N SER A 55 -10.91 14.90 -15.81
CA SER A 55 -9.46 14.88 -16.05
C SER A 55 -8.67 14.42 -14.83
N VAL A 56 -7.64 13.60 -15.08
CA VAL A 56 -6.61 13.25 -14.10
C VAL A 56 -5.35 14.00 -14.47
N ARG A 57 -4.77 14.75 -13.54
CA ARG A 57 -3.60 15.60 -13.81
C ARG A 57 -2.43 15.24 -12.92
N VAL A 58 -1.24 15.19 -13.54
CA VAL A 58 0.05 15.05 -12.86
C VAL A 58 0.89 16.27 -13.19
N GLY A 59 1.33 17.02 -12.16
CA GLY A 59 2.06 18.28 -12.35
C GLY A 59 1.26 19.34 -13.11
N GLY A 60 -0.09 19.30 -13.03
CA GLY A 60 -0.99 20.22 -13.75
C GLY A 60 -1.33 19.82 -15.19
N ILE A 61 -0.68 18.79 -15.73
CA ILE A 61 -0.91 18.30 -17.12
C ILE A 61 -1.84 17.07 -17.06
N ASP A 62 -2.83 17.00 -17.94
CA ASP A 62 -3.70 15.83 -18.06
C ASP A 62 -2.85 14.61 -18.46
N VAL A 63 -3.06 13.48 -17.79
CA VAL A 63 -2.28 12.24 -18.05
C VAL A 63 -2.46 11.75 -19.50
N ARG A 64 -3.54 12.12 -20.17
CA ARG A 64 -3.80 11.80 -21.59
C ARG A 64 -2.91 12.58 -22.56
N GLU A 65 -2.39 13.73 -22.13
CA GLU A 65 -1.48 14.58 -22.90
C GLU A 65 -0.01 14.22 -22.70
N LEU A 66 0.30 13.41 -21.65
CA LEU A 66 1.65 12.98 -21.35
C LEU A 66 2.04 11.77 -22.18
N ASP A 67 3.31 11.71 -22.57
CA ASP A 67 3.90 10.48 -23.09
C ASP A 67 3.79 9.38 -22.03
N PRO A 68 3.26 8.18 -22.35
CA PRO A 68 3.05 7.12 -21.36
C PRO A 68 4.34 6.69 -20.64
N HIS A 69 5.48 6.70 -21.34
CA HIS A 69 6.76 6.34 -20.73
C HIS A 69 7.21 7.42 -19.73
N ALA A 70 7.10 8.70 -20.11
CA ALA A 70 7.43 9.82 -19.25
C ALA A 70 6.52 9.84 -17.99
N LEU A 71 5.22 9.55 -18.15
CA LEU A 71 4.30 9.42 -17.01
C LEU A 71 4.71 8.25 -16.09
N MET A 72 5.02 7.10 -16.67
CA MET A 72 5.44 5.92 -15.90
C MET A 72 6.76 6.13 -15.16
N GLU A 73 7.67 6.99 -15.64
CA GLU A 73 8.86 7.39 -14.89
C GLU A 73 8.53 8.23 -13.65
N GLN A 74 7.47 9.03 -13.70
CA GLN A 74 7.05 9.90 -12.59
C GLN A 74 6.29 9.15 -11.48
N VAL A 75 5.76 7.95 -11.74
CA VAL A 75 4.88 7.24 -10.81
C VAL A 75 5.44 5.87 -10.46
N ALA A 76 5.72 5.61 -9.18
CA ALA A 76 5.95 4.27 -8.65
C ALA A 76 4.63 3.71 -8.12
N PHE A 77 4.22 2.53 -8.61
CA PHE A 77 3.00 1.86 -8.14
C PHE A 77 3.36 0.58 -7.39
N VAL A 78 2.89 0.44 -6.15
CA VAL A 78 2.98 -0.78 -5.35
C VAL A 78 1.61 -1.41 -5.28
N PHE A 79 1.44 -2.55 -5.93
CA PHE A 79 0.16 -3.24 -6.03
C PHE A 79 -0.21 -4.00 -4.75
N GLN A 80 -1.50 -4.22 -4.55
CA GLN A 80 -2.02 -5.09 -3.50
C GLN A 80 -1.46 -6.53 -3.63
N THR A 81 -1.44 -7.07 -4.83
CA THR A 81 -0.87 -8.39 -5.12
C THR A 81 0.44 -8.24 -5.87
N ASN A 82 1.53 -8.39 -5.15
CA ASN A 82 2.87 -8.30 -5.73
C ASN A 82 3.33 -9.66 -6.26
N ARG A 83 4.02 -9.65 -7.39
CA ARG A 83 4.60 -10.85 -7.99
C ARG A 83 6.11 -10.68 -8.19
N LEU A 84 6.82 -11.77 -7.97
CA LEU A 84 8.24 -11.87 -8.29
C LEU A 84 8.43 -12.58 -9.63
N PHE A 85 9.38 -12.09 -10.40
CA PHE A 85 9.81 -12.77 -11.63
C PHE A 85 10.68 -13.97 -11.26
N ARG A 86 10.71 -14.96 -12.14
CA ARG A 86 11.67 -16.07 -12.06
C ARG A 86 13.07 -15.56 -12.45
N ALA A 87 13.71 -14.88 -11.52
CA ALA A 87 14.98 -14.19 -11.67
C ALA A 87 15.67 -14.10 -10.30
N SER A 88 16.89 -13.59 -10.23
CA SER A 88 17.54 -13.34 -8.95
C SER A 88 16.79 -12.29 -8.12
N LEU A 89 17.04 -12.22 -6.80
CA LEU A 89 16.49 -11.16 -5.96
C LEU A 89 16.94 -9.78 -6.50
N ALA A 90 18.21 -9.65 -6.88
CA ALA A 90 18.74 -8.41 -7.48
C ALA A 90 18.00 -8.02 -8.75
N ASP A 91 17.77 -8.95 -9.67
CA ASP A 91 17.08 -8.65 -10.93
C ASP A 91 15.59 -8.35 -10.72
N ASN A 92 14.98 -8.97 -9.70
CA ASN A 92 13.64 -8.62 -9.29
C ASN A 92 13.54 -7.16 -8.85
N VAL A 93 14.48 -6.65 -8.08
CA VAL A 93 14.52 -5.24 -7.65
C VAL A 93 14.93 -4.34 -8.81
N ARG A 94 15.94 -4.73 -9.58
CA ARG A 94 16.49 -4.00 -10.74
C ARG A 94 15.48 -3.84 -11.88
N SER A 95 14.40 -4.63 -11.92
CA SER A 95 13.34 -4.47 -12.92
C SER A 95 12.73 -3.06 -12.96
N ALA A 96 12.85 -2.28 -11.88
CA ALA A 96 12.41 -0.88 -11.82
C ALA A 96 13.42 0.12 -12.41
N ARG A 97 14.71 -0.23 -12.42
CA ARG A 97 15.82 0.55 -13.00
C ARG A 97 16.92 -0.42 -13.44
N PRO A 98 16.93 -0.85 -14.73
CA PRO A 98 17.78 -1.94 -15.23
C PRO A 98 19.29 -1.70 -15.12
N ASP A 99 19.73 -0.45 -15.14
CA ASP A 99 21.13 -0.01 -15.04
C ASP A 99 21.64 0.17 -13.60
N ALA A 100 20.79 -0.07 -12.58
CA ALA A 100 21.18 0.07 -11.18
C ALA A 100 22.30 -0.93 -10.80
N THR A 101 23.27 -0.43 -10.06
CA THR A 101 24.38 -1.23 -9.52
C THR A 101 23.89 -2.16 -8.39
N ASN A 102 24.71 -3.14 -8.00
CA ASN A 102 24.42 -4.00 -6.86
C ASN A 102 24.35 -3.20 -5.54
N ASP A 103 25.15 -2.16 -5.39
CA ASP A 103 25.15 -1.31 -4.20
C ASP A 103 23.84 -0.52 -4.08
N GLU A 104 23.32 0.02 -5.18
CA GLU A 104 22.01 0.69 -5.21
C GLU A 104 20.86 -0.28 -4.93
N VAL A 105 20.94 -1.50 -5.46
CA VAL A 105 19.96 -2.58 -5.16
C VAL A 105 20.01 -2.93 -3.68
N MET A 106 21.21 -3.09 -3.09
CA MET A 106 21.36 -3.36 -1.66
C MET A 106 20.85 -2.22 -0.79
N ALA A 107 21.11 -0.97 -1.17
CA ALA A 107 20.59 0.20 -0.47
C ALA A 107 19.05 0.24 -0.48
N ALA A 108 18.43 -0.06 -1.62
CA ALA A 108 16.99 -0.14 -1.75
C ALA A 108 16.38 -1.28 -0.93
N LEU A 109 17.02 -2.45 -0.92
CA LEU A 109 16.61 -3.59 -0.09
C LEU A 109 16.71 -3.27 1.40
N HIS A 110 17.79 -2.63 1.84
CA HIS A 110 17.98 -2.19 3.22
C HIS A 110 16.88 -1.19 3.64
N ALA A 111 16.63 -0.17 2.84
CA ALA A 111 15.57 0.81 3.09
C ALA A 111 14.17 0.17 3.16
N ALA A 112 13.93 -0.89 2.38
CA ALA A 112 12.70 -1.68 2.41
C ALA A 112 12.68 -2.74 3.53
N GLN A 113 13.65 -2.76 4.45
CA GLN A 113 13.74 -3.70 5.56
C GLN A 113 13.87 -5.17 5.10
N CYS A 114 14.70 -5.44 4.08
CA CYS A 114 14.91 -6.78 3.50
C CYS A 114 16.21 -7.45 3.94
N ASP A 115 16.93 -6.95 4.95
CA ASP A 115 18.23 -7.49 5.38
C ASP A 115 18.15 -8.96 5.81
N ASP A 116 17.06 -9.33 6.53
CA ASP A 116 16.75 -10.70 6.93
C ASP A 116 16.53 -11.62 5.72
N ILE A 117 15.88 -11.08 4.67
CA ILE A 117 15.65 -11.82 3.42
C ILE A 117 16.98 -12.11 2.73
N VAL A 118 17.84 -11.11 2.61
CA VAL A 118 19.16 -11.25 1.97
C VAL A 118 20.02 -12.23 2.76
N ALA A 119 20.02 -12.13 4.11
CA ALA A 119 20.84 -12.98 4.97
C ALA A 119 20.44 -14.46 4.93
N LYS A 120 19.15 -14.79 4.80
CA LYS A 120 18.67 -16.18 4.74
C LYS A 120 18.85 -16.84 3.38
N LEU A 121 19.07 -16.07 2.31
CA LEU A 121 19.20 -16.60 0.97
C LEU A 121 20.63 -17.11 0.70
N PRO A 122 20.78 -18.32 0.11
CA PRO A 122 22.08 -19.01 0.02
C PRO A 122 23.14 -18.27 -0.82
N GLN A 123 22.72 -17.41 -1.75
CA GLN A 123 23.60 -16.58 -2.58
C GLN A 123 23.26 -15.09 -2.42
N GLY A 124 22.64 -14.70 -1.29
CA GLY A 124 22.20 -13.34 -1.04
C GLY A 124 21.35 -12.80 -2.19
N ILE A 125 21.66 -11.61 -2.69
CA ILE A 125 20.91 -10.96 -3.78
C ILE A 125 20.98 -11.72 -5.12
N HIS A 126 21.90 -12.64 -5.31
CA HIS A 126 22.05 -13.45 -6.54
C HIS A 126 21.23 -14.74 -6.50
N THR A 127 20.52 -15.01 -5.39
CA THR A 127 19.66 -16.19 -5.28
C THR A 127 18.48 -16.10 -6.24
N MET A 128 18.26 -17.15 -7.03
CA MET A 128 17.09 -17.28 -7.91
C MET A 128 15.82 -17.47 -7.09
N LEU A 129 14.76 -16.75 -7.45
CA LEU A 129 13.44 -16.80 -6.81
C LEU A 129 12.41 -17.51 -7.68
N GLY A 130 11.38 -18.09 -7.04
CA GLY A 130 10.25 -18.76 -7.71
C GLY A 130 10.51 -20.22 -8.01
N THR A 131 9.81 -20.78 -9.00
CA THR A 131 9.85 -22.21 -9.32
C THR A 131 11.27 -22.68 -9.62
N GLY A 132 11.78 -23.60 -8.80
CA GLY A 132 13.16 -24.13 -8.87
C GLY A 132 14.18 -23.26 -8.14
N GLY A 133 13.75 -22.24 -7.41
CA GLY A 133 14.58 -21.38 -6.56
C GLY A 133 14.01 -21.21 -5.16
N ALA A 134 14.40 -20.16 -4.45
CA ALA A 134 13.87 -19.84 -3.13
C ALA A 134 12.46 -19.24 -3.21
N TYR A 135 11.65 -19.53 -2.19
CA TYR A 135 10.33 -18.93 -2.03
C TYR A 135 10.36 -17.91 -0.89
N LEU A 136 9.66 -16.79 -1.11
CA LEU A 136 9.44 -15.75 -0.11
C LEU A 136 7.99 -15.79 0.38
N SER A 137 7.79 -15.48 1.65
CA SER A 137 6.45 -15.27 2.23
C SER A 137 5.76 -14.05 1.62
N GLY A 138 4.45 -13.91 1.79
CA GLY A 138 3.71 -12.76 1.29
C GLY A 138 4.25 -11.41 1.78
N GLY A 139 4.60 -11.31 3.06
CA GLY A 139 5.21 -10.10 3.64
C GLY A 139 6.60 -9.79 3.08
N GLU A 140 7.41 -10.82 2.81
CA GLU A 140 8.71 -10.66 2.18
C GLU A 140 8.60 -10.22 0.72
N VAL A 141 7.66 -10.80 -0.05
CA VAL A 141 7.36 -10.37 -1.42
C VAL A 141 6.96 -8.90 -1.44
N GLN A 142 6.16 -8.46 -0.47
CA GLN A 142 5.74 -7.07 -0.36
C GLN A 142 6.93 -6.14 -0.05
N ARG A 143 7.83 -6.52 0.86
CA ARG A 143 9.06 -5.75 1.13
C ARG A 143 9.96 -5.65 -0.10
N VAL A 144 10.08 -6.70 -0.90
CA VAL A 144 10.80 -6.65 -2.19
C VAL A 144 10.10 -5.71 -3.19
N ALA A 145 8.77 -5.67 -3.20
CA ALA A 145 8.04 -4.71 -4.04
C ALA A 145 8.26 -3.25 -3.59
N LEU A 146 8.39 -3.01 -2.28
CA LEU A 146 8.82 -1.70 -1.76
C LEU A 146 10.23 -1.35 -2.19
N ALA A 147 11.17 -2.31 -2.15
CA ALA A 147 12.54 -2.09 -2.64
C ALA A 147 12.56 -1.69 -4.13
N ARG A 148 11.71 -2.30 -4.96
CA ARG A 148 11.52 -1.88 -6.37
C ARG A 148 11.09 -0.42 -6.48
N ALA A 149 10.09 -0.02 -5.68
CA ALA A 149 9.57 1.34 -5.70
C ALA A 149 10.59 2.36 -5.18
N ILE A 150 11.37 1.99 -4.15
CA ILE A 150 12.47 2.81 -3.62
C ILE A 150 13.57 2.96 -4.66
N LEU A 151 13.99 1.87 -5.32
CA LEU A 151 15.01 1.90 -6.37
C LEU A 151 14.59 2.73 -7.58
N LYS A 152 13.32 2.72 -7.94
CA LYS A 152 12.74 3.52 -9.02
C LYS A 152 12.91 5.02 -8.77
N ASP A 153 12.81 5.44 -7.52
CA ASP A 153 12.97 6.83 -7.06
C ASP A 153 12.02 7.84 -7.74
N ALA A 154 10.80 7.40 -8.04
CA ALA A 154 9.79 8.27 -8.65
C ALA A 154 9.26 9.31 -7.64
N PRO A 155 8.95 10.55 -8.07
CA PRO A 155 8.45 11.61 -7.18
C PRO A 155 7.03 11.36 -6.67
N ILE A 156 6.26 10.53 -7.36
CA ILE A 156 4.90 10.15 -6.99
C ILE A 156 4.85 8.66 -6.69
N VAL A 157 4.26 8.31 -5.55
CA VAL A 157 4.09 6.92 -5.12
C VAL A 157 2.60 6.64 -4.95
N VAL A 158 2.12 5.60 -5.62
CA VAL A 158 0.77 5.06 -5.42
C VAL A 158 0.90 3.72 -4.71
N LEU A 159 0.31 3.62 -3.52
CA LEU A 159 0.34 2.42 -2.70
C LEU A 159 -1.06 1.82 -2.64
N ASP A 160 -1.23 0.62 -3.19
CA ASP A 160 -2.44 -0.18 -2.93
C ASP A 160 -2.10 -1.16 -1.80
N GLU A 161 -2.45 -0.76 -0.56
CA GLU A 161 -2.01 -1.44 0.65
C GLU A 161 -2.75 -2.76 0.86
N ALA A 162 -2.02 -3.87 0.85
CA ALA A 162 -2.49 -5.15 1.32
C ALA A 162 -1.57 -5.72 2.41
N THR A 163 -1.72 -5.24 3.63
CA THR A 163 -1.10 -5.86 4.81
C THR A 163 -1.95 -6.99 5.40
N ALA A 164 -3.00 -7.41 4.72
CA ALA A 164 -4.03 -8.33 5.22
C ALA A 164 -3.51 -9.71 5.64
N PHE A 165 -2.31 -10.10 5.20
CA PHE A 165 -1.76 -11.45 5.41
C PHE A 165 -0.37 -11.46 6.07
N ALA A 166 0.14 -10.32 6.56
CA ALA A 166 1.40 -10.28 7.27
C ALA A 166 1.18 -10.57 8.76
N ASP A 167 2.07 -11.39 9.34
CA ASP A 167 2.17 -11.50 10.80
C ASP A 167 2.62 -10.14 11.41
N PRO A 168 2.44 -9.93 12.72
CA PRO A 168 2.73 -8.62 13.34
C PRO A 168 4.18 -8.14 13.16
N GLU A 169 5.13 -9.05 13.06
CA GLU A 169 6.55 -8.71 12.89
C GLU A 169 6.82 -8.21 11.46
N ASN A 170 6.34 -8.92 10.45
CA ASN A 170 6.41 -8.49 9.06
C ASN A 170 5.62 -7.19 8.82
N GLU A 171 4.49 -7.00 9.50
CA GLU A 171 3.71 -5.76 9.41
C GLU A 171 4.54 -4.55 9.85
N ALA A 172 5.25 -4.64 10.99
CA ALA A 172 6.11 -3.56 11.46
C ALA A 172 7.27 -3.24 10.49
N LEU A 173 7.84 -4.28 9.85
CA LEU A 173 8.87 -4.11 8.81
C LEU A 173 8.31 -3.42 7.57
N ILE A 174 7.15 -3.86 7.09
CA ILE A 174 6.45 -3.24 5.94
C ILE A 174 6.15 -1.77 6.22
N GLN A 175 5.65 -1.43 7.41
CA GLN A 175 5.37 -0.03 7.78
C GLN A 175 6.64 0.84 7.79
N ARG A 176 7.77 0.32 8.28
CA ARG A 176 9.06 1.03 8.18
C ARG A 176 9.49 1.23 6.73
N GLY A 177 9.33 0.21 5.89
CA GLY A 177 9.59 0.31 4.45
C GLY A 177 8.69 1.35 3.76
N PHE A 178 7.41 1.43 4.12
CA PHE A 178 6.49 2.47 3.63
C PHE A 178 6.94 3.86 4.06
N THR A 179 7.33 4.03 5.32
CA THR A 179 7.83 5.33 5.81
C THR A 179 9.07 5.77 5.03
N ALA A 180 10.01 4.86 4.77
CA ALA A 180 11.19 5.14 3.96
C ALA A 180 10.81 5.50 2.52
N LEU A 181 9.85 4.79 1.92
CA LEU A 181 9.38 5.07 0.55
C LEU A 181 8.65 6.41 0.45
N ALA A 182 7.85 6.79 1.46
CA ALA A 182 7.06 8.03 1.47
C ALA A 182 7.92 9.29 1.65
N GLN A 183 9.10 9.17 2.24
CA GLN A 183 9.92 10.31 2.62
C GLN A 183 10.28 11.19 1.40
N GLY A 184 9.86 12.46 1.44
CA GLY A 184 10.14 13.46 0.40
C GLY A 184 9.36 13.27 -0.92
N ARG A 185 8.37 12.38 -0.95
CA ARG A 185 7.56 12.09 -2.14
C ARG A 185 6.09 12.44 -1.95
N THR A 186 5.38 12.58 -3.04
CA THR A 186 3.92 12.69 -3.06
C THR A 186 3.33 11.30 -3.01
N VAL A 187 2.48 11.01 -2.02
CA VAL A 187 1.94 9.66 -1.80
C VAL A 187 0.43 9.65 -1.90
N LEU A 188 -0.10 8.79 -2.75
CA LEU A 188 -1.51 8.38 -2.76
C LEU A 188 -1.60 6.95 -2.24
N MET A 189 -2.20 6.75 -1.07
CA MET A 189 -2.29 5.45 -0.41
C MET A 189 -3.73 4.97 -0.35
N ILE A 190 -3.99 3.76 -0.82
CA ILE A 190 -5.25 3.05 -0.56
C ILE A 190 -5.08 2.28 0.73
N ALA A 191 -5.82 2.65 1.76
CA ALA A 191 -5.70 2.00 3.05
C ALA A 191 -6.84 1.00 3.28
N HIS A 192 -6.46 -0.22 3.59
CA HIS A 192 -7.34 -1.26 4.07
C HIS A 192 -7.40 -1.34 5.61
N ARG A 193 -6.46 -0.67 6.29
CA ARG A 193 -6.42 -0.53 7.75
C ARG A 193 -6.42 0.94 8.13
N LEU A 194 -7.40 1.32 8.94
CA LEU A 194 -7.54 2.71 9.35
C LEU A 194 -6.40 3.19 10.26
N SER A 195 -5.70 2.29 10.95
CA SER A 195 -4.51 2.65 11.74
C SER A 195 -3.39 3.28 10.92
N THR A 196 -3.25 2.92 9.64
CA THR A 196 -2.16 3.40 8.78
C THR A 196 -2.39 4.81 8.26
N VAL A 197 -3.65 5.29 8.29
CA VAL A 197 -4.00 6.62 7.75
C VAL A 197 -4.00 7.74 8.77
N VAL A 198 -3.85 7.43 10.07
CA VAL A 198 -3.88 8.44 11.15
C VAL A 198 -2.82 9.53 10.96
N GLY A 199 -1.66 9.17 10.38
CA GLY A 199 -0.56 10.08 10.09
C GLY A 199 -0.58 10.68 8.68
N ALA A 200 -1.63 10.44 7.87
CA ALA A 200 -1.74 11.05 6.55
C ALA A 200 -2.08 12.56 6.67
N ASP A 201 -1.52 13.37 5.77
CA ASP A 201 -1.81 14.81 5.73
C ASP A 201 -3.28 15.09 5.40
N LYS A 202 -3.88 14.20 4.61
CA LYS A 202 -5.29 14.27 4.23
C LYS A 202 -5.85 12.88 3.99
N ILE A 203 -7.10 12.69 4.38
CA ILE A 203 -7.89 11.49 4.12
C ILE A 203 -9.03 11.87 3.18
N VAL A 204 -9.25 11.07 2.15
CA VAL A 204 -10.39 11.18 1.23
C VAL A 204 -11.22 9.91 1.38
N VAL A 205 -12.47 10.09 1.76
CA VAL A 205 -13.42 8.99 2.00
C VAL A 205 -14.26 8.80 0.75
N LEU A 206 -14.10 7.65 0.11
CA LEU A 206 -14.92 7.24 -1.04
C LEU A 206 -16.08 6.36 -0.57
N ASP A 207 -17.29 6.70 -0.99
CA ASP A 207 -18.49 5.87 -0.85
C ASP A 207 -19.22 5.77 -2.18
N ARG A 208 -19.43 4.54 -2.66
CA ARG A 208 -20.17 4.23 -3.88
C ARG A 208 -19.77 5.11 -5.10
N GLY A 209 -18.46 5.25 -5.31
CA GLY A 209 -17.92 6.00 -6.44
C GLY A 209 -17.85 7.51 -6.27
N HIS A 210 -18.24 8.07 -5.13
CA HIS A 210 -18.21 9.51 -4.85
C HIS A 210 -17.25 9.85 -3.69
N VAL A 211 -16.72 11.07 -3.66
CA VAL A 211 -16.06 11.61 -2.48
C VAL A 211 -17.13 12.02 -1.47
N SER A 212 -17.19 11.31 -0.34
CA SER A 212 -18.15 11.55 0.73
C SER A 212 -17.63 12.57 1.75
N GLU A 213 -16.35 12.47 2.10
CA GLU A 213 -15.71 13.31 3.12
C GLU A 213 -14.23 13.49 2.76
N GLU A 214 -13.65 14.64 3.15
CA GLU A 214 -12.21 14.84 3.09
C GLU A 214 -11.74 15.73 4.24
N GLY A 215 -10.56 15.44 4.80
CA GLY A 215 -9.98 16.20 5.91
C GLY A 215 -8.87 15.42 6.60
N ALA A 216 -8.34 15.97 7.69
CA ALA A 216 -7.40 15.27 8.56
C ALA A 216 -8.15 14.26 9.47
N HIS A 217 -7.43 13.26 9.99
CA HIS A 217 -8.00 12.22 10.86
C HIS A 217 -8.85 12.81 12.00
N ALA A 218 -8.30 13.76 12.75
CA ALA A 218 -9.00 14.34 13.91
C ALA A 218 -10.28 15.11 13.51
N GLU A 219 -10.26 15.78 12.36
CA GLU A 219 -11.41 16.52 11.83
C GLU A 219 -12.54 15.56 11.42
N LEU A 220 -12.20 14.50 10.72
CA LEU A 220 -13.17 13.50 10.24
C LEU A 220 -13.78 12.69 11.41
N VAL A 221 -12.99 12.36 12.44
CA VAL A 221 -13.51 11.73 13.66
C VAL A 221 -14.50 12.66 14.37
N ALA A 222 -14.15 13.95 14.52
CA ALA A 222 -15.00 14.93 15.17
C ALA A 222 -16.29 15.23 14.38
N ALA A 223 -16.24 15.13 13.04
CA ALA A 223 -17.41 15.34 12.17
C ALA A 223 -18.51 14.27 12.33
N GLY A 224 -18.19 13.08 12.89
CA GLY A 224 -19.17 12.02 13.14
C GLY A 224 -19.75 11.36 11.89
N GLY A 225 -19.09 11.53 10.73
CA GLY A 225 -19.54 11.03 9.43
C GLY A 225 -19.26 9.54 9.19
N LEU A 226 -19.10 9.17 7.91
CA LEU A 226 -18.78 7.79 7.51
C LEU A 226 -17.43 7.35 8.07
N TYR A 227 -16.41 8.23 7.97
CA TYR A 227 -15.08 7.95 8.52
C TYR A 227 -15.10 7.65 10.01
N ALA A 228 -15.80 8.48 10.80
CA ALA A 228 -15.91 8.30 12.25
C ALA A 228 -16.58 6.96 12.62
N ARG A 229 -17.61 6.54 11.86
CA ARG A 229 -18.24 5.22 12.07
C ARG A 229 -17.27 4.09 11.76
N MET A 230 -16.56 4.14 10.64
CA MET A 230 -15.54 3.14 10.26
C MET A 230 -14.42 3.08 11.32
N TRP A 231 -14.00 4.23 11.84
CA TRP A 231 -12.99 4.31 12.89
C TRP A 231 -13.46 3.66 14.20
N ALA A 232 -14.69 3.95 14.65
CA ALA A 232 -15.27 3.34 15.83
C ALA A 232 -15.37 1.81 15.71
N GLU A 233 -15.80 1.29 14.57
CA GLU A 233 -15.82 -0.16 14.29
C GLU A 233 -14.42 -0.77 14.34
N TYR A 234 -13.41 -0.07 13.78
CA TYR A 234 -12.01 -0.50 13.84
C TYR A 234 -11.50 -0.57 15.29
N GLU A 235 -11.75 0.45 16.10
CA GLU A 235 -11.35 0.49 17.52
C GLU A 235 -12.01 -0.64 18.32
N GLN A 236 -13.30 -0.89 18.12
CA GLN A 236 -14.02 -2.00 18.77
C GLN A 236 -13.41 -3.35 18.39
N ALA A 237 -13.11 -3.57 17.11
CA ALA A 237 -12.48 -4.80 16.63
C ALA A 237 -11.05 -4.98 17.18
N ALA A 238 -10.28 -3.91 17.30
CA ALA A 238 -8.94 -3.92 17.88
C ALA A 238 -8.99 -4.25 19.39
N ALA A 239 -9.88 -3.61 20.14
CA ALA A 239 -10.07 -3.88 21.57
C ALA A 239 -10.50 -5.33 21.83
N TRP A 240 -11.40 -5.88 21.02
CA TRP A 240 -11.83 -7.27 21.12
C TRP A 240 -10.68 -8.28 20.88
N LYS A 241 -9.80 -8.02 19.91
CA LYS A 241 -8.64 -8.85 19.65
C LYS A 241 -7.68 -8.88 20.84
N VAL A 242 -7.39 -7.73 21.44
CA VAL A 242 -6.50 -7.61 22.61
C VAL A 242 -7.09 -8.39 23.80
N ALA A 243 -8.37 -8.23 24.09
CA ALA A 243 -9.04 -8.93 25.17
C ALA A 243 -9.00 -10.46 25.01
N ASN A 244 -9.23 -10.97 23.78
CA ASN A 244 -9.18 -12.40 23.51
C ASN A 244 -7.75 -12.98 23.55
N THR A 245 -6.75 -12.23 23.12
CA THR A 245 -5.34 -12.65 23.22
C THR A 245 -4.92 -12.78 24.69
N GLN A 246 -5.32 -11.85 25.54
CA GLN A 246 -5.06 -11.90 26.99
C GLN A 246 -5.80 -13.07 27.67
N ALA A 247 -7.05 -13.32 27.30
CA ALA A 247 -7.83 -14.44 27.82
C ALA A 247 -7.21 -15.80 27.42
N SER A 248 -6.73 -15.93 26.18
CA SER A 248 -6.06 -17.14 25.69
C SER A 248 -4.73 -17.37 26.40
N ALA A 249 -3.92 -16.33 26.62
CA ALA A 249 -2.66 -16.43 27.36
C ALA A 249 -2.90 -16.83 28.82
N ALA A 250 -3.89 -16.26 29.50
CA ALA A 250 -4.24 -16.61 30.87
C ALA A 250 -4.76 -18.07 31.00
N ALA A 251 -5.47 -18.57 29.98
CA ALA A 251 -5.94 -19.95 29.94
C ALA A 251 -4.81 -20.96 29.74
N SER A 252 -3.77 -20.60 28.95
CA SER A 252 -2.59 -21.46 28.76
C SER A 252 -1.71 -21.55 30.00
N ASP A 253 -1.55 -20.45 30.76
CA ASP A 253 -0.79 -20.44 32.02
C ASP A 253 -1.46 -21.29 33.11
N THR A 254 -2.80 -21.28 33.18
CA THR A 254 -3.57 -22.09 34.13
C THR A 254 -3.52 -23.58 33.81
N ALA A 255 -3.37 -23.95 32.53
CA ALA A 255 -3.25 -25.34 32.10
C ALA A 255 -1.84 -25.92 32.42
N THR A 256 -0.81 -25.10 32.33
CA THR A 256 0.60 -25.50 32.63
C THR A 256 0.83 -25.69 34.12
N GLN A 257 0.15 -24.95 35.01
CA GLN A 257 0.26 -25.13 36.47
C GLN A 257 -0.46 -26.36 36.99
N LYS A 258 -1.49 -26.89 36.33
CA LYS A 258 -2.21 -28.11 36.73
C LYS A 258 -1.56 -29.42 36.25
N GLY A 259 -0.60 -29.37 35.32
CA GLY A 259 0.12 -30.54 34.82
C GLY A 259 1.42 -30.89 35.57
N GLY A 260 1.79 -30.12 36.59
CA GLY A 260 3.03 -30.30 37.36
C GLY A 260 2.89 -31.02 38.72
N GLU A 261 1.65 -31.44 39.10
CA GLU A 261 1.38 -32.13 40.35
C GLU A 261 0.75 -33.52 40.14
N ALA A 262 1.40 -34.35 39.32
CA ALA A 262 1.03 -35.76 39.20
C ALA A 262 2.27 -36.66 39.11
#